data_55ad5dc407d9b64d674a2a9fcbbcc6e4
#
_entry.id   55ad5dc407d9b64d674a2a9fcbbcc6e4
#
_cell.length_a   1.000
_cell.length_b   1.000
_cell.length_c   1.000
_cell.angle_alpha   90.00
_cell.angle_beta   90.00
_cell.angle_gamma   90.00
#
_symmetry.space_group_name_H-M   'P 1'
#
loop_
_entity.id
_entity.type
_entity.pdbx_description
1 polymer ?
#
loop_
_entity_poly.entity_id
_entity_poly.type
_entity_poly.pdbx_seq_one_letter_code
_entity_poly.pdbx_strand_id
1 'polypeptide(L)'
;IMTKPVGAVCNLACDYCYYLEKANLYKENPKHVMSDELLEKFIDEYINSQTMPQVLFTWHGGETLMRPLSFYKKAMELQKKYARGRTIDNCIQTNGTLLTDEWCEFFRENNWLVGVSIDGPQEFHDEYRKNKMGKPSFVKVMQGINLLKKHGVEWNAMAVVNDFNAEYPLDFYNFFKEIDCHYIQFAPIVERIVSHQDGRHLASLAEGKEGALADFSVSPEQWGNFLCTIFDEWVKEDVGKFFIQIFDSTLANWMGEQPGVCTMAKHCGHAGVMEFNGDVYSCDHFVFPEYKLGNIYRQ
;
A
#
# COMPACT_ATOMS: atom_id res chain seq x y z
N ILE A 1 -10.58 -6.69 4.55
CA ILE A 1 -10.25 -7.01 3.14
C ILE A 1 -9.74 -5.76 2.45
N MET A 2 -8.57 -5.85 1.83
CA MET A 2 -8.04 -4.82 0.94
C MET A 2 -8.77 -4.86 -0.40
N THR A 3 -9.23 -3.73 -0.89
CA THR A 3 -10.04 -3.67 -2.13
C THR A 3 -9.31 -2.90 -3.20
N LYS A 4 -9.26 -3.45 -4.41
CA LYS A 4 -8.52 -2.90 -5.55
C LYS A 4 -9.47 -2.46 -6.68
N PRO A 5 -10.10 -1.28 -6.59
CA PRO A 5 -11.16 -0.84 -7.52
C PRO A 5 -10.67 -0.56 -8.94
N VAL A 6 -9.35 -0.49 -9.14
CA VAL A 6 -8.69 -0.33 -10.46
C VAL A 6 -7.71 -1.47 -10.77
N GLY A 7 -7.70 -2.53 -9.95
CA GLY A 7 -6.72 -3.60 -10.09
C GLY A 7 -5.28 -3.06 -10.08
N ALA A 8 -4.48 -3.49 -11.04
CA ALA A 8 -3.08 -3.10 -11.18
C ALA A 8 -2.87 -1.81 -12.02
N VAL A 9 -3.93 -1.15 -12.47
CA VAL A 9 -3.78 0.07 -13.29
C VAL A 9 -3.21 1.21 -12.46
N CYS A 10 -2.11 1.79 -12.93
CA CYS A 10 -1.40 2.89 -12.28
C CYS A 10 -0.95 3.93 -13.31
N ASN A 11 -0.81 5.18 -12.89
CA ASN A 11 -0.22 6.25 -13.68
C ASN A 11 1.32 6.30 -13.57
N LEU A 12 1.89 5.59 -12.59
CA LEU A 12 3.33 5.35 -12.47
C LEU A 12 3.72 3.98 -13.02
N ALA A 13 5.02 3.77 -13.21
CA ALA A 13 5.66 2.51 -13.56
C ALA A 13 6.94 2.39 -12.74
N CYS A 14 6.80 2.19 -11.43
CA CYS A 14 7.93 2.00 -10.53
C CYS A 14 8.65 0.70 -10.86
N ASP A 15 9.98 0.74 -10.95
CA ASP A 15 10.80 -0.37 -11.44
C ASP A 15 10.68 -1.64 -10.56
N TYR A 16 10.41 -1.48 -9.28
CA TYR A 16 10.25 -2.58 -8.31
C TYR A 16 8.78 -2.99 -8.07
N CYS A 17 7.80 -2.44 -8.79
CA CYS A 17 6.40 -2.67 -8.47
C CYS A 17 5.93 -4.09 -8.79
N TYR A 18 5.83 -4.93 -7.77
CA TYR A 18 5.35 -6.31 -7.89
C TYR A 18 3.89 -6.43 -8.37
N TYR A 19 3.15 -5.31 -8.35
CA TYR A 19 1.73 -5.33 -8.68
C TYR A 19 1.41 -5.00 -10.14
N LEU A 20 2.29 -4.29 -10.84
CA LEU A 20 2.04 -3.88 -12.24
C LEU A 20 1.77 -5.06 -13.18
N GLU A 21 2.51 -6.15 -13.01
CA GLU A 21 2.37 -7.34 -13.84
C GLU A 21 1.08 -8.11 -13.58
N LYS A 22 0.39 -7.88 -12.46
CA LYS A 22 -0.92 -8.47 -12.16
C LYS A 22 -1.99 -8.07 -13.17
N ALA A 23 -1.79 -6.97 -13.91
CA ALA A 23 -2.63 -6.61 -15.04
C ALA A 23 -2.72 -7.75 -16.09
N ASN A 24 -1.66 -8.53 -16.23
CA ASN A 24 -1.60 -9.65 -17.17
C ASN A 24 -2.57 -10.79 -16.83
N LEU A 25 -3.01 -10.90 -15.58
CA LEU A 25 -3.99 -11.90 -15.14
C LEU A 25 -5.40 -11.62 -15.69
N TYR A 26 -5.66 -10.37 -16.12
CA TYR A 26 -6.99 -9.88 -16.48
C TYR A 26 -7.03 -9.29 -17.89
N LYS A 27 -6.27 -9.85 -18.84
CA LYS A 27 -6.18 -9.37 -20.23
C LYS A 27 -7.55 -9.29 -20.94
N GLU A 28 -8.49 -10.14 -20.56
CA GLU A 28 -9.85 -10.16 -21.13
C GLU A 28 -10.75 -9.00 -20.64
N ASN A 29 -10.34 -8.34 -19.53
CA ASN A 29 -11.06 -7.17 -18.98
C ASN A 29 -10.13 -5.96 -18.86
N PRO A 30 -9.73 -5.34 -19.97
CA PRO A 30 -8.68 -4.31 -20.00
C PRO A 30 -9.07 -3.00 -19.30
N LYS A 31 -10.33 -2.81 -18.94
CA LYS A 31 -10.76 -1.59 -18.24
C LYS A 31 -10.36 -1.59 -16.76
N HIS A 32 -10.17 -2.77 -16.14
CA HIS A 32 -9.81 -2.91 -14.73
C HIS A 32 -10.60 -1.98 -13.80
N VAL A 33 -11.92 -1.92 -13.98
CA VAL A 33 -12.79 -0.98 -13.27
C VAL A 33 -13.86 -1.75 -12.51
N MET A 34 -13.89 -1.59 -11.20
CA MET A 34 -14.97 -2.13 -10.36
C MET A 34 -16.30 -1.49 -10.74
N SER A 35 -17.31 -2.32 -10.99
CA SER A 35 -18.67 -1.84 -11.27
C SER A 35 -19.36 -1.35 -10.00
N ASP A 36 -20.36 -0.52 -10.18
CA ASP A 36 -21.21 -0.02 -9.10
C ASP A 36 -21.97 -1.15 -8.39
N GLU A 37 -22.40 -2.16 -9.17
CA GLU A 37 -23.07 -3.35 -8.65
C GLU A 37 -22.15 -4.17 -7.75
N LEU A 38 -20.91 -4.38 -8.20
CA LEU A 38 -19.90 -5.07 -7.39
C LEU A 38 -19.56 -4.29 -6.12
N LEU A 39 -19.45 -2.96 -6.23
CA LEU A 39 -19.19 -2.09 -5.08
C LEU A 39 -20.29 -2.24 -4.02
N GLU A 40 -21.57 -2.20 -4.43
CA GLU A 40 -22.70 -2.34 -3.51
C GLU A 40 -22.71 -3.73 -2.86
N LYS A 41 -22.58 -4.78 -3.66
CA LYS A 41 -22.51 -6.15 -3.15
C LYS A 41 -21.36 -6.35 -2.15
N PHE A 42 -20.17 -5.85 -2.49
CA PHE A 42 -19.02 -5.95 -1.61
C PHE A 42 -19.26 -5.25 -0.27
N ILE A 43 -19.75 -4.01 -0.30
CA ILE A 43 -19.98 -3.24 0.93
C ILE A 43 -21.01 -3.93 1.84
N ASP A 44 -22.14 -4.40 1.28
CA ASP A 44 -23.17 -5.08 2.04
C ASP A 44 -22.64 -6.37 2.67
N GLU A 45 -22.01 -7.25 1.87
CA GLU A 45 -21.50 -8.52 2.34
C GLU A 45 -20.33 -8.37 3.32
N TYR A 46 -19.41 -7.45 3.03
CA TYR A 46 -18.26 -7.21 3.91
C TYR A 46 -18.70 -6.70 5.29
N ILE A 47 -19.58 -5.72 5.36
CA ILE A 47 -20.12 -5.25 6.64
C ILE A 47 -20.88 -6.37 7.35
N ASN A 48 -21.68 -7.14 6.60
CA ASN A 48 -22.48 -8.23 7.20
C ASN A 48 -21.62 -9.35 7.76
N SER A 49 -20.46 -9.64 7.17
CA SER A 49 -19.53 -10.68 7.61
C SER A 49 -18.74 -10.31 8.86
N GLN A 50 -18.70 -9.03 9.25
CA GLN A 50 -17.93 -8.59 10.40
C GLN A 50 -18.67 -8.84 11.72
N THR A 51 -17.93 -9.29 12.73
CA THR A 51 -18.42 -9.47 14.10
C THR A 51 -18.10 -8.28 15.01
N MET A 52 -17.13 -7.46 14.62
CA MET A 52 -16.66 -6.31 15.39
C MET A 52 -17.58 -5.09 15.18
N PRO A 53 -17.69 -4.20 16.19
CA PRO A 53 -18.48 -2.98 16.07
C PRO A 53 -17.89 -1.95 15.11
N GLN A 54 -16.59 -2.06 14.80
CA GLN A 54 -15.85 -1.19 13.90
C GLN A 54 -15.44 -1.96 12.66
N VAL A 55 -15.66 -1.41 11.48
CA VAL A 55 -15.32 -2.02 10.18
C VAL A 55 -14.44 -1.07 9.39
N LEU A 56 -13.23 -1.52 9.08
CA LEU A 56 -12.26 -0.77 8.29
C LEU A 56 -12.32 -1.21 6.82
N PHE A 57 -12.53 -0.26 5.93
CA PHE A 57 -12.35 -0.42 4.49
C PHE A 57 -10.97 0.08 4.08
N THR A 58 -10.21 -0.79 3.42
CA THR A 58 -8.86 -0.48 2.90
C THR A 58 -8.91 -0.43 1.38
N TRP A 59 -8.75 0.77 0.83
CA TRP A 59 -8.73 1.01 -0.61
C TRP A 59 -7.30 1.05 -1.11
N HIS A 60 -6.98 0.16 -2.03
CA HIS A 60 -5.64 0.00 -2.59
C HIS A 60 -5.73 -0.30 -4.09
N GLY A 61 -4.60 -0.58 -4.75
CA GLY A 61 -4.59 -1.01 -6.15
C GLY A 61 -3.27 -0.68 -6.81
N GLY A 62 -3.30 -0.43 -8.11
CA GLY A 62 -2.25 0.27 -8.79
C GLY A 62 -2.22 1.73 -8.29
N GLU A 63 -3.09 2.58 -8.82
CA GLU A 63 -3.34 3.90 -8.22
C GLU A 63 -4.84 4.11 -8.00
N THR A 64 -5.24 4.14 -6.75
CA THR A 64 -6.64 4.23 -6.32
C THR A 64 -7.34 5.52 -6.79
N LEU A 65 -6.62 6.64 -6.82
CA LEU A 65 -7.17 7.93 -7.26
C LEU A 65 -7.40 8.01 -8.77
N MET A 66 -7.08 6.98 -9.54
CA MET A 66 -7.56 6.85 -10.92
C MET A 66 -9.06 6.53 -11.01
N ARG A 67 -9.68 6.07 -9.91
CA ARG A 67 -11.15 6.12 -9.79
C ARG A 67 -11.59 7.55 -9.51
N PRO A 68 -12.66 8.03 -10.11
CA PRO A 68 -13.15 9.38 -9.84
C PRO A 68 -13.68 9.48 -8.39
N LEU A 69 -13.64 10.68 -7.84
CA LEU A 69 -14.12 10.96 -6.48
C LEU A 69 -15.58 10.53 -6.27
N SER A 70 -16.42 10.61 -7.31
CA SER A 70 -17.83 10.16 -7.28
C SER A 70 -17.97 8.68 -6.90
N PHE A 71 -17.01 7.83 -7.25
CA PHE A 71 -17.00 6.43 -6.83
C PHE A 71 -16.89 6.29 -5.31
N TYR A 72 -15.99 7.06 -4.68
CA TYR A 72 -15.80 7.01 -3.23
C TYR A 72 -16.94 7.70 -2.47
N LYS A 73 -17.53 8.77 -3.03
CA LYS A 73 -18.76 9.36 -2.49
C LYS A 73 -19.89 8.31 -2.50
N LYS A 74 -20.06 7.57 -3.58
CA LYS A 74 -21.02 6.45 -3.65
C LYS A 74 -20.69 5.33 -2.65
N ALA A 75 -19.41 4.98 -2.50
CA ALA A 75 -19.01 3.99 -1.50
C ALA A 75 -19.44 4.41 -0.08
N MET A 76 -19.24 5.68 0.29
CA MET A 76 -19.68 6.22 1.58
C MET A 76 -21.21 6.17 1.76
N GLU A 77 -21.97 6.49 0.72
CA GLU A 77 -23.44 6.39 0.75
C GLU A 77 -23.88 4.93 1.01
N LEU A 78 -23.26 3.98 0.32
CA LEU A 78 -23.53 2.54 0.50
C LEU A 78 -23.09 2.04 1.88
N GLN A 79 -21.91 2.46 2.35
CA GLN A 79 -21.44 2.16 3.72
C GLN A 79 -22.45 2.64 4.77
N LYS A 80 -22.95 3.87 4.64
CA LYS A 80 -23.98 4.42 5.52
C LYS A 80 -25.28 3.62 5.44
N LYS A 81 -25.70 3.23 4.22
CA LYS A 81 -26.91 2.42 3.99
C LYS A 81 -26.84 1.07 4.70
N TYR A 82 -25.67 0.42 4.64
CA TYR A 82 -25.46 -0.95 5.14
C TYR A 82 -24.74 -1.02 6.50
N ALA A 83 -24.50 0.10 7.19
CA ALA A 83 -23.70 0.16 8.44
C ALA A 83 -24.24 -0.74 9.57
N ARG A 84 -25.54 -0.96 9.64
CA ARG A 84 -26.18 -1.81 10.67
C ARG A 84 -25.74 -1.47 12.10
N GLY A 85 -25.55 -0.17 12.37
CA GLY A 85 -25.10 0.31 13.68
C GLY A 85 -23.60 0.19 13.96
N ARG A 86 -22.80 -0.23 12.99
CA ARG A 86 -21.34 -0.27 13.10
C ARG A 86 -20.71 1.07 12.75
N THR A 87 -19.56 1.34 13.35
CA THR A 87 -18.68 2.43 12.92
C THR A 87 -17.90 1.99 11.69
N ILE A 88 -17.89 2.83 10.66
CA ILE A 88 -17.19 2.54 9.41
C ILE A 88 -16.03 3.51 9.26
N ASP A 89 -14.83 2.96 9.14
CA ASP A 89 -13.62 3.71 8.86
C ASP A 89 -13.09 3.40 7.47
N ASN A 90 -12.39 4.34 6.88
CA ASN A 90 -11.80 4.20 5.56
C ASN A 90 -10.33 4.62 5.58
N CYS A 91 -9.48 3.81 4.96
CA CYS A 91 -8.12 4.20 4.62
C CYS A 91 -7.85 3.93 3.14
N ILE A 92 -6.99 4.76 2.56
CA ILE A 92 -6.64 4.69 1.14
C ILE A 92 -5.13 4.79 0.97
N GLN A 93 -4.57 3.92 0.13
CA GLN A 93 -3.17 3.99 -0.26
C GLN A 93 -3.05 4.60 -1.65
N THR A 94 -2.19 5.60 -1.79
CA THR A 94 -1.96 6.32 -3.05
C THR A 94 -0.48 6.64 -3.26
N ASN A 95 -0.08 6.81 -4.51
CA ASN A 95 1.22 7.37 -4.84
C ASN A 95 1.28 8.91 -4.68
N GLY A 96 0.18 9.55 -4.30
CA GLY A 96 0.09 10.97 -3.98
C GLY A 96 0.08 11.93 -5.19
N THR A 97 0.38 11.45 -6.40
CA THR A 97 0.57 12.34 -7.57
C THR A 97 -0.73 12.89 -8.17
N LEU A 98 -1.87 12.34 -7.79
CA LEU A 98 -3.21 12.72 -8.28
C LEU A 98 -4.05 13.45 -7.23
N LEU A 99 -3.48 13.75 -6.06
CA LEU A 99 -4.15 14.52 -5.01
C LEU A 99 -4.46 15.94 -5.50
N THR A 100 -5.65 16.41 -5.16
CA THR A 100 -6.15 17.76 -5.43
C THR A 100 -6.81 18.33 -4.17
N ASP A 101 -7.10 19.63 -4.15
CA ASP A 101 -7.86 20.24 -3.04
C ASP A 101 -9.20 19.51 -2.82
N GLU A 102 -9.94 19.16 -3.88
CA GLU A 102 -11.22 18.44 -3.78
C GLU A 102 -11.07 17.06 -3.10
N TRP A 103 -10.00 16.31 -3.42
CA TRP A 103 -9.70 15.05 -2.75
C TRP A 103 -9.40 15.25 -1.26
N CYS A 104 -8.58 16.26 -0.93
CA CYS A 104 -8.20 16.52 0.45
C CYS A 104 -9.39 16.99 1.30
N GLU A 105 -10.26 17.85 0.75
CA GLU A 105 -11.52 18.24 1.38
C GLU A 105 -12.39 17.02 1.70
N PHE A 106 -12.59 16.14 0.71
CA PHE A 106 -13.34 14.91 0.90
C PHE A 106 -12.75 14.04 2.01
N PHE A 107 -11.44 13.81 2.00
CA PHE A 107 -10.78 12.99 3.01
C PHE A 107 -10.90 13.60 4.41
N ARG A 108 -10.71 14.91 4.52
CA ARG A 108 -10.82 15.64 5.79
C ARG A 108 -12.24 15.60 6.37
N GLU A 109 -13.25 15.88 5.53
CA GLU A 109 -14.66 15.89 5.94
C GLU A 109 -15.16 14.52 6.39
N ASN A 110 -14.61 13.45 5.86
CA ASN A 110 -15.02 12.07 6.11
C ASN A 110 -14.05 11.29 7.00
N ASN A 111 -13.04 11.93 7.58
CA ASN A 111 -12.03 11.33 8.47
C ASN A 111 -11.32 10.12 7.87
N TRP A 112 -10.91 10.21 6.60
CA TRP A 112 -10.13 9.17 5.96
C TRP A 112 -8.66 9.25 6.37
N LEU A 113 -8.04 8.08 6.56
CA LEU A 113 -6.59 7.98 6.67
C LEU A 113 -5.99 7.77 5.27
N VAL A 114 -5.00 8.60 4.91
CA VAL A 114 -4.34 8.54 3.60
C VAL A 114 -2.91 8.05 3.75
N GLY A 115 -2.63 6.84 3.26
CA GLY A 115 -1.27 6.34 3.10
C GLY A 115 -0.66 6.90 1.81
N VAL A 116 0.50 7.52 1.91
CA VAL A 116 1.24 8.06 0.76
C VAL A 116 2.52 7.27 0.55
N SER A 117 2.73 6.81 -0.68
CA SER A 117 3.96 6.11 -1.05
C SER A 117 5.07 7.11 -1.37
N ILE A 118 6.12 7.16 -0.52
CA ILE A 118 7.29 8.02 -0.70
C ILE A 118 8.53 7.36 -0.09
N ASP A 119 9.62 7.28 -0.84
CA ASP A 119 10.81 6.49 -0.51
C ASP A 119 12.01 7.35 -0.05
N GLY A 120 11.74 8.38 0.76
CA GLY A 120 12.78 9.27 1.27
C GLY A 120 13.02 10.51 0.41
N PRO A 121 14.23 11.11 0.45
CA PRO A 121 14.63 12.26 -0.35
C PRO A 121 14.44 12.06 -1.85
N GLN A 122 14.45 13.16 -2.61
CA GLN A 122 14.18 13.15 -4.04
C GLN A 122 15.03 12.14 -4.82
N GLU A 123 16.32 12.08 -4.55
CA GLU A 123 17.24 11.18 -5.26
C GLU A 123 16.92 9.70 -5.00
N PHE A 124 16.50 9.34 -3.76
CA PHE A 124 16.12 7.97 -3.42
C PHE A 124 14.77 7.60 -4.04
N HIS A 125 13.82 8.51 -3.96
CA HIS A 125 12.48 8.30 -4.51
C HIS A 125 12.51 8.18 -6.04
N ASP A 126 13.18 9.09 -6.72
CA ASP A 126 13.18 9.18 -8.18
C ASP A 126 14.05 8.11 -8.85
N GLU A 127 14.88 7.37 -8.08
CA GLU A 127 15.64 6.24 -8.61
C GLU A 127 14.72 5.17 -9.19
N TYR A 128 13.66 4.80 -8.46
CA TYR A 128 12.76 3.72 -8.86
C TYR A 128 11.31 4.15 -9.11
N ARG A 129 10.83 5.25 -8.50
CA ARG A 129 9.44 5.71 -8.67
C ARG A 129 9.28 6.68 -9.84
N LYS A 130 9.14 6.12 -11.02
CA LYS A 130 9.03 6.88 -12.28
C LYS A 130 7.63 6.72 -12.88
N ASN A 131 7.24 7.68 -13.70
CA ASN A 131 6.03 7.53 -14.48
C ASN A 131 6.28 6.65 -15.73
N LYS A 132 5.22 6.35 -16.49
CA LYS A 132 5.29 5.51 -17.70
C LYS A 132 6.21 6.04 -18.82
N MET A 133 6.66 7.28 -18.71
CA MET A 133 7.62 7.91 -19.63
C MET A 133 9.03 7.97 -19.03
N GLY A 134 9.29 7.27 -17.93
CA GLY A 134 10.58 7.27 -17.21
C GLY A 134 10.90 8.58 -16.48
N LYS A 135 9.92 9.50 -16.31
CA LYS A 135 10.17 10.77 -15.62
C LYS A 135 9.97 10.62 -14.11
N PRO A 136 10.74 11.37 -13.29
CA PRO A 136 10.65 11.38 -11.85
C PRO A 136 9.27 11.80 -11.35
N SER A 137 8.90 11.34 -10.14
CA SER A 137 7.59 11.60 -9.54
C SER A 137 7.62 12.39 -8.23
N PHE A 138 8.77 12.53 -7.58
CA PHE A 138 8.94 13.14 -6.26
C PHE A 138 8.24 14.49 -6.10
N VAL A 139 8.47 15.41 -7.03
CA VAL A 139 7.90 16.77 -6.94
C VAL A 139 6.36 16.73 -6.88
N LYS A 140 5.73 15.83 -7.65
CA LYS A 140 4.27 15.67 -7.62
C LYS A 140 3.77 15.03 -6.34
N VAL A 141 4.51 14.06 -5.81
CA VAL A 141 4.18 13.44 -4.52
C VAL A 141 4.25 14.47 -3.40
N MET A 142 5.30 15.29 -3.36
CA MET A 142 5.44 16.37 -2.37
C MET A 142 4.35 17.43 -2.50
N GLN A 143 3.91 17.76 -3.72
CA GLN A 143 2.74 18.62 -3.92
C GLN A 143 1.48 17.99 -3.28
N GLY A 144 1.27 16.69 -3.48
CA GLY A 144 0.17 15.97 -2.85
C GLY A 144 0.24 15.96 -1.33
N ILE A 145 1.42 15.70 -0.75
CA ILE A 145 1.64 15.72 0.71
C ILE A 145 1.35 17.14 1.26
N ASN A 146 1.81 18.18 0.58
CA ASN A 146 1.55 19.56 1.00
C ASN A 146 0.05 19.91 0.95
N LEU A 147 -0.72 19.34 0.01
CA LEU A 147 -2.18 19.48 -0.01
C LEU A 147 -2.83 18.76 1.19
N LEU A 148 -2.42 17.52 1.52
CA LEU A 148 -2.91 16.82 2.71
C LEU A 148 -2.66 17.66 3.98
N LYS A 149 -1.45 18.17 4.14
CA LYS A 149 -1.07 19.03 5.28
C LYS A 149 -1.89 20.33 5.31
N LYS A 150 -2.04 21.01 4.18
CA LYS A 150 -2.86 22.22 4.03
C LYS A 150 -4.30 22.02 4.51
N HIS A 151 -4.90 20.89 4.19
CA HIS A 151 -6.29 20.57 4.55
C HIS A 151 -6.42 19.86 5.91
N GLY A 152 -5.32 19.57 6.60
CA GLY A 152 -5.33 18.85 7.88
C GLY A 152 -5.86 17.42 7.77
N VAL A 153 -5.55 16.72 6.67
CA VAL A 153 -5.90 15.32 6.46
C VAL A 153 -4.92 14.44 7.24
N GLU A 154 -5.44 13.44 7.94
CA GLU A 154 -4.63 12.40 8.58
C GLU A 154 -3.91 11.55 7.52
N TRP A 155 -2.59 11.45 7.61
CA TRP A 155 -1.79 10.70 6.66
C TRP A 155 -0.59 10.00 7.28
N ASN A 156 -0.13 8.95 6.61
CA ASN A 156 1.11 8.25 6.92
C ASN A 156 1.95 8.04 5.65
N ALA A 157 3.23 7.77 5.84
CA ALA A 157 4.13 7.39 4.76
C ALA A 157 4.31 5.87 4.72
N MET A 158 4.24 5.31 3.50
CA MET A 158 4.76 3.97 3.20
C MET A 158 5.98 4.12 2.32
N ALA A 159 7.11 3.66 2.81
CA ALA A 159 8.40 3.81 2.16
C ALA A 159 9.02 2.46 1.85
N VAL A 160 9.35 2.24 0.59
CA VAL A 160 10.09 1.04 0.16
C VAL A 160 11.58 1.24 0.43
N VAL A 161 12.15 0.28 1.16
CA VAL A 161 13.60 0.21 1.38
C VAL A 161 14.19 -0.76 0.38
N ASN A 162 15.13 -0.27 -0.42
CA ASN A 162 15.77 -0.96 -1.52
C ASN A 162 17.31 -0.93 -1.36
N ASP A 163 18.04 -1.52 -2.31
CA ASP A 163 19.50 -1.60 -2.32
C ASP A 163 20.19 -0.23 -2.21
N PHE A 164 19.59 0.81 -2.82
CA PHE A 164 20.18 2.14 -2.88
C PHE A 164 19.93 2.95 -1.59
N ASN A 165 18.66 3.11 -1.19
CA ASN A 165 18.34 3.97 -0.04
C ASN A 165 18.70 3.33 1.31
N ALA A 166 18.84 2.01 1.37
CA ALA A 166 19.28 1.31 2.59
C ALA A 166 20.70 1.69 3.05
N GLU A 167 21.53 2.21 2.15
CA GLU A 167 22.89 2.68 2.45
C GLU A 167 22.90 4.03 3.20
N TYR A 168 21.78 4.75 3.24
CA TYR A 168 21.66 6.10 3.79
C TYR A 168 20.54 6.21 4.84
N PRO A 169 20.58 5.39 5.92
CA PRO A 169 19.47 5.27 6.88
C PRO A 169 19.12 6.60 7.57
N LEU A 170 20.11 7.42 7.94
CA LEU A 170 19.86 8.69 8.62
C LEU A 170 19.31 9.76 7.70
N ASP A 171 19.82 9.86 6.46
CA ASP A 171 19.28 10.79 5.47
C ASP A 171 17.83 10.42 5.14
N PHE A 172 17.56 9.11 5.03
CA PHE A 172 16.23 8.57 4.84
C PHE A 172 15.29 8.94 6.01
N TYR A 173 15.69 8.69 7.25
CA TYR A 173 14.89 8.96 8.42
C TYR A 173 14.69 10.46 8.67
N ASN A 174 15.74 11.26 8.56
CA ASN A 174 15.68 12.70 8.76
C ASN A 174 14.75 13.40 7.76
N PHE A 175 14.69 12.90 6.52
CA PHE A 175 13.72 13.39 5.54
C PHE A 175 12.28 13.32 6.06
N PHE A 176 11.86 12.23 6.70
CA PHE A 176 10.50 12.12 7.24
C PHE A 176 10.28 13.08 8.40
N LYS A 177 11.31 13.37 9.19
CA LYS A 177 11.25 14.40 10.24
C LYS A 177 11.10 15.79 9.63
N GLU A 178 11.85 16.10 8.58
CA GLU A 178 11.79 17.39 7.86
C GLU A 178 10.42 17.66 7.24
N ILE A 179 9.79 16.62 6.67
CA ILE A 179 8.43 16.74 6.12
C ILE A 179 7.35 16.57 7.17
N ASP A 180 7.68 16.49 8.45
CA ASP A 180 6.75 16.36 9.58
C ASP A 180 5.80 15.14 9.42
N CYS A 181 6.36 13.99 9.01
CA CYS A 181 5.66 12.73 8.88
C CYS A 181 5.82 11.90 10.15
N HIS A 182 4.80 11.88 10.98
CA HIS A 182 4.87 11.21 12.28
C HIS A 182 4.65 9.69 12.23
N TYR A 183 4.04 9.16 11.17
CA TYR A 183 3.72 7.73 11.04
C TYR A 183 4.35 7.15 9.78
N ILE A 184 5.29 6.23 9.97
CA ILE A 184 6.13 5.71 8.88
C ILE A 184 6.07 4.18 8.86
N GLN A 185 5.88 3.62 7.67
CA GLN A 185 5.97 2.20 7.42
C GLN A 185 7.16 1.92 6.49
N PHE A 186 8.08 1.08 6.91
CA PHE A 186 9.18 0.60 6.08
C PHE A 186 8.81 -0.75 5.47
N ALA A 187 8.92 -0.86 4.16
CA ALA A 187 8.70 -2.09 3.41
C ALA A 187 9.98 -2.50 2.70
N PRO A 188 10.74 -3.50 3.20
CA PRO A 188 11.91 -3.98 2.47
C PRO A 188 11.47 -4.65 1.18
N ILE A 189 12.06 -4.25 0.05
CA ILE A 189 11.80 -4.91 -1.24
C ILE A 189 12.81 -6.03 -1.48
N VAL A 190 12.29 -7.23 -1.69
CA VAL A 190 13.09 -8.41 -2.06
C VAL A 190 12.32 -9.17 -3.12
N GLU A 191 12.74 -9.03 -4.35
CA GLU A 191 12.08 -9.64 -5.50
C GLU A 191 13.05 -10.50 -6.31
N ARG A 192 12.51 -11.47 -7.03
CA ARG A 192 13.26 -12.27 -7.98
C ARG A 192 12.84 -11.93 -9.40
N ILE A 193 13.80 -11.97 -10.31
CA ILE A 193 13.59 -11.77 -11.74
C ILE A 193 13.86 -13.07 -12.46
N VAL A 194 12.92 -13.47 -13.30
CA VAL A 194 13.07 -14.55 -14.27
C VAL A 194 13.13 -13.99 -15.69
N SER A 195 13.84 -14.68 -16.56
CA SER A 195 13.95 -14.31 -17.97
C SER A 195 13.09 -15.24 -18.81
N HIS A 196 12.13 -14.67 -19.53
CA HIS A 196 11.33 -15.34 -20.54
C HIS A 196 11.67 -14.86 -21.95
N GLN A 197 11.08 -15.45 -22.96
CA GLN A 197 11.31 -15.07 -24.38
C GLN A 197 10.88 -13.64 -24.69
N ASP A 198 9.91 -13.11 -23.95
CA ASP A 198 9.34 -11.76 -24.08
C ASP A 198 10.00 -10.72 -23.16
N GLY A 199 10.99 -11.13 -22.36
CA GLY A 199 11.75 -10.20 -21.50
C GLY A 199 12.03 -10.72 -20.09
N ARG A 200 12.44 -9.78 -19.22
CA ARG A 200 12.65 -10.01 -17.78
C ARG A 200 11.38 -9.64 -17.02
N HIS A 201 10.90 -10.54 -16.18
CA HIS A 201 9.70 -10.37 -15.36
C HIS A 201 9.98 -10.70 -13.91
N LEU A 202 9.17 -10.16 -13.00
CA LEU A 202 9.19 -10.60 -11.61
C LEU A 202 8.74 -12.07 -11.54
N ALA A 203 9.48 -12.89 -10.79
CA ALA A 203 9.16 -14.31 -10.64
C ALA A 203 7.82 -14.48 -9.94
N SER A 204 6.95 -15.30 -10.51
CA SER A 204 5.77 -15.79 -9.80
C SER A 204 6.17 -16.74 -8.67
N LEU A 205 5.23 -17.01 -7.76
CA LEU A 205 5.48 -17.97 -6.67
C LEU A 205 5.70 -19.40 -7.19
N ALA A 206 5.11 -19.75 -8.31
CA ALA A 206 5.33 -21.05 -8.97
C ALA A 206 6.79 -21.18 -9.50
N GLU A 207 7.38 -20.08 -9.92
CA GLU A 207 8.77 -19.98 -10.39
C GLU A 207 9.77 -19.72 -9.26
N GLY A 208 9.31 -19.59 -8.05
CA GLY A 208 9.90 -18.96 -6.87
C GLY A 208 11.31 -19.38 -6.42
N LYS A 209 11.91 -20.42 -7.00
CA LYS A 209 13.32 -20.79 -6.77
C LYS A 209 14.20 -20.55 -7.99
N GLU A 210 13.59 -20.31 -9.12
CA GLU A 210 14.25 -20.04 -10.38
C GLU A 210 14.34 -18.52 -10.55
N GLY A 211 15.47 -17.97 -10.78
CA GLY A 211 15.66 -16.54 -10.96
C GLY A 211 16.66 -15.93 -9.98
N ALA A 212 17.32 -14.90 -10.44
CA ALA A 212 18.23 -14.10 -9.64
C ALA A 212 17.45 -13.09 -8.79
N LEU A 213 18.01 -12.67 -7.66
CA LEU A 213 17.50 -11.49 -6.95
C LEU A 213 17.57 -10.29 -7.90
N ALA A 214 16.53 -9.47 -7.87
CA ALA A 214 16.52 -8.20 -8.57
C ALA A 214 17.58 -7.27 -7.97
N ASP A 215 18.23 -6.49 -8.82
CA ASP A 215 19.32 -5.59 -8.42
C ASP A 215 18.87 -4.56 -7.37
N PHE A 216 17.59 -4.18 -7.37
CA PHE A 216 16.99 -3.26 -6.41
C PHE A 216 16.64 -3.93 -5.06
N SER A 217 16.84 -5.24 -4.90
CA SER A 217 16.49 -5.94 -3.64
C SER A 217 17.45 -5.56 -2.53
N VAL A 218 16.90 -5.20 -1.37
CA VAL A 218 17.73 -4.95 -0.19
C VAL A 218 18.28 -6.27 0.37
N SER A 219 19.58 -6.29 0.69
CA SER A 219 20.19 -7.46 1.33
C SER A 219 19.83 -7.55 2.82
N PRO A 220 19.94 -8.74 3.46
CA PRO A 220 19.73 -8.89 4.89
C PRO A 220 20.62 -7.97 5.74
N GLU A 221 21.87 -7.80 5.33
CA GLU A 221 22.85 -6.94 6.00
C GLU A 221 22.47 -5.47 5.91
N GLN A 222 22.11 -5.01 4.70
CA GLN A 222 21.64 -3.64 4.47
C GLN A 222 20.39 -3.36 5.31
N TRP A 223 19.40 -4.27 5.27
CA TRP A 223 18.16 -4.13 6.04
C TRP A 223 18.42 -4.07 7.54
N GLY A 224 19.25 -4.97 8.05
CA GLY A 224 19.63 -4.98 9.46
C GLY A 224 20.32 -3.70 9.90
N ASN A 225 21.33 -3.24 9.15
CA ASN A 225 22.04 -1.99 9.41
C ASN A 225 21.12 -0.77 9.34
N PHE A 226 20.24 -0.73 8.33
CA PHE A 226 19.25 0.33 8.16
C PHE A 226 18.36 0.48 9.40
N LEU A 227 17.77 -0.63 9.85
CA LEU A 227 16.90 -0.62 11.03
C LEU A 227 17.64 -0.27 12.32
N CYS A 228 18.81 -0.87 12.56
CA CYS A 228 19.59 -0.61 13.78
C CYS A 228 20.04 0.86 13.84
N THR A 229 20.52 1.40 12.75
CA THR A 229 20.98 2.80 12.68
C THR A 229 19.85 3.78 12.97
N ILE A 230 18.67 3.55 12.37
CA ILE A 230 17.48 4.41 12.62
C ILE A 230 17.01 4.22 14.06
N PHE A 231 16.98 2.99 14.58
CA PHE A 231 16.55 2.72 15.95
C PHE A 231 17.45 3.43 16.96
N ASP A 232 18.77 3.38 16.78
CA ASP A 232 19.74 4.05 17.68
C ASP A 232 19.57 5.57 17.68
N GLU A 233 19.07 6.16 16.61
CA GLU A 233 18.74 7.58 16.56
C GLU A 233 17.35 7.87 17.15
N TRP A 234 16.35 7.10 16.75
CA TRP A 234 14.95 7.24 17.15
C TRP A 234 14.77 7.11 18.67
N VAL A 235 15.48 6.17 19.32
CA VAL A 235 15.32 5.90 20.74
C VAL A 235 15.82 7.05 21.63
N LYS A 236 16.67 7.94 21.12
CA LYS A 236 17.22 9.06 21.89
C LYS A 236 16.16 10.13 22.20
N GLU A 237 15.38 10.54 21.22
CA GLU A 237 14.50 11.71 21.35
C GLU A 237 13.13 11.58 20.67
N ASP A 238 12.90 10.56 19.82
CA ASP A 238 11.77 10.49 18.92
C ASP A 238 10.67 9.52 19.37
N VAL A 239 10.91 8.72 20.41
CA VAL A 239 9.91 7.82 21.01
C VAL A 239 8.68 8.62 21.44
N GLY A 240 7.50 8.20 20.96
CA GLY A 240 6.24 8.89 21.24
C GLY A 240 5.99 10.16 20.40
N LYS A 241 6.94 10.54 19.54
CA LYS A 241 6.79 11.66 18.58
C LYS A 241 6.69 11.17 17.15
N PHE A 242 7.56 10.23 16.78
CA PHE A 242 7.56 9.56 15.49
C PHE A 242 7.32 8.07 15.70
N PHE A 243 6.34 7.53 14.97
CA PHE A 243 5.91 6.15 15.07
C PHE A 243 6.38 5.37 13.85
N ILE A 244 7.30 4.46 14.07
CA ILE A 244 7.85 3.59 13.03
C ILE A 244 7.23 2.22 13.22
N GLN A 245 6.34 1.82 12.30
CA GLN A 245 5.50 0.63 12.45
C GLN A 245 6.27 -0.64 12.82
N ILE A 246 7.46 -0.83 12.24
CA ILE A 246 8.26 -2.04 12.52
C ILE A 246 8.81 -2.03 13.95
N PHE A 247 9.16 -0.86 14.52
CA PHE A 247 9.63 -0.77 15.88
C PHE A 247 8.49 -1.00 16.88
N ASP A 248 7.34 -0.39 16.65
CA ASP A 248 6.15 -0.60 17.48
C ASP A 248 5.70 -2.06 17.45
N SER A 249 5.69 -2.67 16.24
CA SER A 249 5.35 -4.09 16.08
C SER A 249 6.36 -5.03 16.75
N THR A 250 7.65 -4.68 16.73
CA THR A 250 8.69 -5.43 17.41
C THR A 250 8.49 -5.36 18.93
N LEU A 251 8.23 -4.18 19.47
CA LEU A 251 7.96 -3.98 20.90
C LEU A 251 6.72 -4.77 21.32
N ALA A 252 5.62 -4.68 20.57
CA ALA A 252 4.39 -5.42 20.84
C ALA A 252 4.66 -6.94 20.91
N ASN A 253 5.41 -7.47 19.95
CA ASN A 253 5.77 -8.89 19.92
C ASN A 253 6.63 -9.31 21.13
N TRP A 254 7.58 -8.49 21.56
CA TRP A 254 8.37 -8.72 22.76
C TRP A 254 7.53 -8.69 24.05
N MET A 255 6.49 -7.89 24.09
CA MET A 255 5.53 -7.82 25.20
C MET A 255 4.50 -8.96 25.21
N GLY A 256 4.53 -9.84 24.20
CA GLY A 256 3.58 -10.96 24.05
C GLY A 256 2.26 -10.59 23.38
N GLU A 257 2.17 -9.36 22.86
CA GLU A 257 1.03 -8.89 22.07
C GLU A 257 1.15 -9.30 20.61
N GLN A 258 0.04 -9.26 19.88
CA GLN A 258 0.07 -9.53 18.43
C GLN A 258 0.75 -8.37 17.70
N PRO A 259 1.78 -8.64 16.88
CA PRO A 259 2.43 -7.60 16.10
C PRO A 259 1.47 -7.08 15.02
N GLY A 260 1.53 -5.77 14.74
CA GLY A 260 0.75 -5.14 13.67
C GLY A 260 1.23 -5.49 12.26
N VAL A 261 2.39 -6.15 12.14
CA VAL A 261 3.01 -6.57 10.87
C VAL A 261 2.95 -8.10 10.76
N CYS A 262 2.33 -8.60 9.69
CA CYS A 262 2.09 -10.04 9.52
C CYS A 262 3.38 -10.87 9.41
N THR A 263 4.48 -10.30 8.90
CA THR A 263 5.78 -10.98 8.81
C THR A 263 6.41 -11.28 10.16
N MET A 264 5.97 -10.61 11.21
CA MET A 264 6.40 -10.85 12.61
C MET A 264 5.44 -11.77 13.37
N ALA A 265 4.28 -12.07 12.81
CA ALA A 265 3.27 -12.90 13.44
C ALA A 265 3.59 -14.39 13.24
N LYS A 266 3.15 -15.23 14.19
CA LYS A 266 3.29 -16.69 14.11
C LYS A 266 2.55 -17.29 12.91
N HIS A 267 1.45 -16.67 12.49
CA HIS A 267 0.63 -17.06 11.35
C HIS A 267 0.27 -15.83 10.53
N CYS A 268 0.15 -16.00 9.20
CA CYS A 268 -0.46 -14.97 8.36
C CYS A 268 -1.88 -14.66 8.87
N GLY A 269 -2.23 -13.37 8.93
CA GLY A 269 -3.56 -12.93 9.30
C GLY A 269 -4.59 -13.14 8.19
N HIS A 270 -5.82 -12.68 8.44
CA HIS A 270 -6.90 -12.68 7.45
C HIS A 270 -6.83 -11.40 6.58
N ALA A 271 -5.74 -11.24 5.84
CA ALA A 271 -5.44 -10.05 5.02
C ALA A 271 -5.88 -10.22 3.56
N GLY A 272 -7.07 -10.79 3.34
CA GLY A 272 -7.60 -11.05 1.99
C GLY A 272 -7.64 -9.78 1.13
N VAL A 273 -7.49 -9.96 -0.18
CA VAL A 273 -7.61 -8.90 -1.17
C VAL A 273 -8.70 -9.22 -2.17
N MET A 274 -9.48 -8.22 -2.56
CA MET A 274 -10.49 -8.33 -3.59
C MET A 274 -10.15 -7.44 -4.79
N GLU A 275 -10.10 -8.04 -5.95
CA GLU A 275 -9.87 -7.38 -7.22
C GLU A 275 -11.13 -6.70 -7.77
N PHE A 276 -10.93 -5.80 -8.74
CA PHE A 276 -11.98 -5.00 -9.40
C PHE A 276 -13.09 -5.83 -10.06
N ASN A 277 -12.87 -7.12 -10.31
CA ASN A 277 -13.84 -8.05 -10.89
C ASN A 277 -14.51 -8.97 -9.86
N GLY A 278 -14.22 -8.77 -8.57
CA GLY A 278 -14.77 -9.55 -7.47
C GLY A 278 -13.99 -10.82 -7.13
N ASP A 279 -12.88 -11.09 -7.79
CA ASP A 279 -11.98 -12.18 -7.42
C ASP A 279 -11.32 -11.89 -6.06
N VAL A 280 -11.30 -12.89 -5.19
CA VAL A 280 -10.75 -12.80 -3.84
C VAL A 280 -9.54 -13.70 -3.73
N TYR A 281 -8.47 -13.17 -3.15
CA TYR A 281 -7.21 -13.87 -2.89
C TYR A 281 -6.82 -13.78 -1.41
N SER A 282 -5.92 -14.66 -0.98
CA SER A 282 -5.49 -14.73 0.43
C SER A 282 -4.74 -13.49 0.91
N CYS A 283 -4.00 -12.82 0.02
CA CYS A 283 -3.20 -11.62 0.31
C CYS A 283 -2.87 -10.92 -1.01
N ASP A 284 -2.50 -9.64 -1.00
CA ASP A 284 -2.14 -8.90 -2.22
C ASP A 284 -0.78 -9.33 -2.81
N HIS A 285 0.12 -9.88 -2.01
CA HIS A 285 1.32 -10.56 -2.52
C HIS A 285 1.00 -11.85 -3.28
N PHE A 286 -0.11 -12.50 -2.92
CA PHE A 286 -0.54 -13.80 -3.48
C PHE A 286 -1.68 -13.66 -4.50
N VAL A 287 -1.72 -12.58 -5.25
CA VAL A 287 -2.66 -12.45 -6.38
C VAL A 287 -2.10 -13.24 -7.58
N PHE A 288 -2.33 -14.55 -7.52
CA PHE A 288 -2.01 -15.52 -8.57
C PHE A 288 -3.15 -16.55 -8.65
N PRO A 289 -3.38 -17.17 -9.82
CA PRO A 289 -4.52 -18.11 -10.01
C PRO A 289 -4.60 -19.22 -8.96
N GLU A 290 -3.46 -19.77 -8.53
CA GLU A 290 -3.36 -20.84 -7.56
C GLU A 290 -3.73 -20.45 -6.13
N TYR A 291 -3.73 -19.15 -5.81
CA TYR A 291 -4.10 -18.61 -4.50
C TYR A 291 -5.45 -17.89 -4.49
N LYS A 292 -6.22 -18.05 -5.59
CA LYS A 292 -7.57 -17.51 -5.67
C LYS A 292 -8.50 -18.29 -4.75
N LEU A 293 -9.11 -17.60 -3.81
CA LEU A 293 -10.07 -18.20 -2.86
C LEU A 293 -11.47 -18.34 -3.47
N GLY A 294 -11.82 -17.48 -4.40
CA GLY A 294 -13.13 -17.47 -5.04
C GLY A 294 -13.44 -16.16 -5.74
N ASN A 295 -14.73 -15.95 -5.99
CA ASN A 295 -15.25 -14.70 -6.52
C ASN A 295 -16.54 -14.36 -5.78
N ILE A 296 -16.71 -13.09 -5.39
CA ILE A 296 -17.85 -12.66 -4.57
C ILE A 296 -19.23 -12.91 -5.21
N TYR A 297 -19.30 -13.08 -6.53
CA TYR A 297 -20.52 -13.47 -7.23
C TYR A 297 -20.80 -14.98 -7.23
N ARG A 298 -19.79 -15.79 -6.89
CA ARG A 298 -19.87 -17.25 -6.91
C ARG A 298 -19.43 -17.75 -5.55
N GLN A 299 -20.39 -18.11 -4.76
CA GLN A 299 -20.14 -18.80 -3.48
C GLN A 299 -19.73 -20.25 -3.73
#